data_e6170e3dc662b6b191475edb3fd3f122
#
_entry.id   e6170e3dc662b6b191475edb3fd3f122
#
_cell.length_a   1.000
_cell.length_b   1.000
_cell.length_c   1.000
_cell.angle_alpha   90.00
_cell.angle_beta   90.00
_cell.angle_gamma   90.00
#
_symmetry.space_group_name_H-M   'P 1'
#
loop_
_entity.id
_entity.type
_entity.pdbx_description
1 polymer ?
#
loop_
_entity_poly.entity_id
_entity_poly.type
_entity_poly.pdbx_seq_one_letter_code
_entity_poly.pdbx_strand_id
1 'polypeptide(L)'
;MTADGLIYLDPDGQGSGTDNWRWRLSERGRAAATGGSWEPYDPEGYLTRLRRQVPDLDPVALRYVKEALGAFNARCFLASSVMLGVASEQVFIGLANSTVAAFDAVPELGGAADKLKQALNNPKQSQHTRFLELRKRLEPLRPKLPDDLGDNLTMDAVSDLLRVTRNEAGHPTGRDVDENTAYTHLQMAARYLEKMTALRHHFESLIASAANSSPGATAGA
;
A
#
# COMPACT_ATOMS: atom_id res chain seq x y z
N MET A 1 -24.51 10.09 -1.38
CA MET A 1 -24.57 9.04 -0.33
C MET A 1 -25.55 7.92 -0.67
N THR A 2 -26.75 8.20 -1.16
CA THR A 2 -27.68 7.13 -1.60
C THR A 2 -27.18 6.36 -2.81
N ALA A 3 -26.50 7.04 -3.73
CA ALA A 3 -25.90 6.41 -4.92
C ALA A 3 -24.77 5.42 -4.57
N ASP A 4 -24.15 5.56 -3.40
CA ASP A 4 -23.03 4.75 -2.96
C ASP A 4 -23.46 3.51 -2.16
N GLY A 5 -24.78 3.35 -1.95
CA GLY A 5 -25.33 2.23 -1.20
C GLY A 5 -25.00 2.21 0.30
N LEU A 6 -24.53 3.34 0.85
CA LEU A 6 -24.16 3.43 2.27
C LEU A 6 -25.39 3.68 3.17
N ILE A 7 -26.38 4.38 2.64
CA ILE A 7 -27.65 4.65 3.32
C ILE A 7 -28.82 4.34 2.39
N TYR A 8 -29.93 3.97 2.98
CA TYR A 8 -31.19 3.79 2.29
C TYR A 8 -32.33 4.46 3.07
N LEU A 9 -33.41 4.80 2.35
CA LEU A 9 -34.60 5.36 2.94
C LEU A 9 -35.32 4.28 3.75
N ASP A 10 -35.63 4.56 5.02
CA ASP A 10 -36.39 3.63 5.86
C ASP A 10 -37.84 3.56 5.39
N PRO A 11 -38.34 2.40 4.88
CA PRO A 11 -39.71 2.33 4.35
C PRO A 11 -40.77 2.47 5.44
N ASP A 12 -40.43 2.10 6.68
CA ASP A 12 -41.42 1.98 7.78
C ASP A 12 -41.57 3.24 8.65
N GLY A 13 -40.80 4.28 8.38
CA GLY A 13 -40.74 5.44 9.26
C GLY A 13 -40.96 6.79 8.60
N GLN A 14 -41.54 6.83 7.40
CA GLN A 14 -41.66 8.07 6.63
C GLN A 14 -42.86 8.90 7.09
N GLY A 15 -42.59 10.19 7.37
CA GLY A 15 -43.66 11.18 7.52
C GLY A 15 -44.11 11.71 6.16
N SER A 16 -45.26 12.41 6.16
CA SER A 16 -45.86 13.00 4.95
C SER A 16 -45.08 14.18 4.35
N GLY A 17 -44.04 14.68 5.04
CA GLY A 17 -43.17 15.77 4.57
C GLY A 17 -41.75 15.30 4.26
N THR A 18 -41.15 15.88 3.21
CA THR A 18 -39.81 15.56 2.77
C THR A 18 -38.70 15.93 3.77
N ASP A 19 -39.01 16.87 4.69
CA ASP A 19 -38.00 17.38 5.64
C ASP A 19 -37.73 16.43 6.81
N ASN A 20 -38.53 15.37 6.97
CA ASN A 20 -38.41 14.38 8.05
C ASN A 20 -38.15 12.97 7.53
N TRP A 21 -37.55 12.83 6.39
CA TRP A 21 -37.18 11.50 5.85
C TRP A 21 -36.18 10.81 6.75
N ARG A 22 -36.49 9.59 7.17
CA ARG A 22 -35.63 8.75 7.98
C ARG A 22 -34.76 7.91 7.10
N TRP A 23 -33.46 7.96 7.38
CA TRP A 23 -32.41 7.20 6.65
C TRP A 23 -31.83 6.17 7.59
N ARG A 24 -31.53 4.99 7.03
CA ARG A 24 -30.81 3.93 7.74
C ARG A 24 -29.48 3.65 7.03
N LEU A 25 -28.47 3.30 7.81
CA LEU A 25 -27.24 2.74 7.27
C LEU A 25 -27.54 1.35 6.68
N SER A 26 -27.07 1.11 5.48
CA SER A 26 -26.98 -0.23 4.91
C SER A 26 -25.96 -1.07 5.71
N GLU A 27 -25.86 -2.35 5.43
CA GLU A 27 -24.79 -3.18 6.01
C GLU A 27 -23.41 -2.63 5.64
N ARG A 28 -23.23 -2.23 4.38
CA ARG A 28 -22.03 -1.54 3.90
C ARG A 28 -21.79 -0.21 4.63
N GLY A 29 -22.85 0.58 4.84
CA GLY A 29 -22.75 1.83 5.58
C GLY A 29 -22.38 1.63 7.05
N ARG A 30 -22.90 0.58 7.70
CA ARG A 30 -22.50 0.22 9.07
C ARG A 30 -21.03 -0.22 9.12
N ALA A 31 -20.59 -1.04 8.18
CA ALA A 31 -19.19 -1.47 8.08
C ALA A 31 -18.25 -0.28 7.88
N ALA A 32 -18.62 0.67 7.01
CA ALA A 32 -17.86 1.91 6.81
C ALA A 32 -17.82 2.77 8.09
N ALA A 33 -18.96 2.97 8.75
CA ALA A 33 -19.06 3.77 9.97
C ALA A 33 -18.28 3.18 11.16
N THR A 34 -18.19 1.85 11.24
CA THR A 34 -17.40 1.17 12.28
C THR A 34 -15.92 1.06 11.93
N GLY A 35 -15.51 1.53 10.76
CA GLY A 35 -14.14 1.42 10.27
C GLY A 35 -13.72 -0.03 9.96
N GLY A 36 -14.69 -0.93 9.77
CA GLY A 36 -14.46 -2.35 9.47
C GLY A 36 -13.94 -2.62 8.06
N SER A 37 -14.25 -1.77 7.10
CA SER A 37 -13.81 -1.87 5.70
C SER A 37 -13.03 -0.64 5.27
N TRP A 38 -12.20 -0.80 4.25
CA TRP A 38 -11.55 0.29 3.54
C TRP A 38 -12.56 0.88 2.53
N GLU A 39 -13.29 1.93 2.93
CA GLU A 39 -14.38 2.49 2.13
C GLU A 39 -13.92 3.70 1.31
N PRO A 40 -13.69 3.56 -0.01
CA PRO A 40 -13.21 4.64 -0.87
C PRO A 40 -14.20 5.81 -1.02
N TYR A 41 -15.49 5.57 -0.81
CA TYR A 41 -16.51 6.63 -0.84
C TYR A 41 -16.49 7.52 0.41
N ASP A 42 -15.73 7.13 1.45
CA ASP A 42 -15.40 7.94 2.61
C ASP A 42 -13.88 8.23 2.64
N PRO A 43 -13.38 9.19 1.86
CA PRO A 43 -11.94 9.48 1.78
C PRO A 43 -11.32 9.86 3.12
N GLU A 44 -12.03 10.61 3.94
CA GLU A 44 -11.50 11.05 5.25
C GLU A 44 -11.43 9.89 6.24
N GLY A 45 -12.45 9.03 6.28
CA GLY A 45 -12.44 7.81 7.09
C GLY A 45 -11.35 6.84 6.64
N TYR A 46 -11.20 6.66 5.33
CA TYR A 46 -10.12 5.85 4.74
C TYR A 46 -8.73 6.36 5.15
N LEU A 47 -8.46 7.66 4.96
CA LEU A 47 -7.18 8.27 5.30
C LEU A 47 -6.91 8.28 6.81
N THR A 48 -7.93 8.51 7.63
CA THR A 48 -7.82 8.46 9.09
C THR A 48 -7.43 7.06 9.55
N ARG A 49 -8.09 6.04 8.99
CA ARG A 49 -7.75 4.64 9.28
C ARG A 49 -6.33 4.31 8.81
N LEU A 50 -5.95 4.72 7.59
CA LEU A 50 -4.62 4.46 7.05
C LEU A 50 -3.53 5.07 7.93
N ARG A 51 -3.65 6.33 8.35
CA ARG A 51 -2.70 6.98 9.27
C ARG A 51 -2.61 6.27 10.62
N ARG A 52 -3.72 5.74 11.12
CA ARG A 52 -3.73 4.99 12.39
C ARG A 52 -3.04 3.63 12.28
N GLN A 53 -3.24 2.91 11.17
CA GLN A 53 -2.67 1.58 10.97
C GLN A 53 -1.22 1.62 10.46
N VAL A 54 -0.87 2.67 9.71
CA VAL A 54 0.46 2.88 9.13
C VAL A 54 0.94 4.30 9.44
N PRO A 55 1.26 4.58 10.74
CA PRO A 55 1.62 5.93 11.17
C PRO A 55 2.84 6.48 10.45
N ASP A 56 3.80 5.61 10.09
CA ASP A 56 5.06 5.95 9.43
C ASP A 56 5.00 5.75 7.90
N LEU A 57 3.80 5.76 7.32
CA LEU A 57 3.64 5.73 5.87
C LEU A 57 4.35 6.95 5.25
N ASP A 58 5.11 6.69 4.20
CA ASP A 58 5.78 7.75 3.44
C ASP A 58 4.80 8.89 3.07
N PRO A 59 5.14 10.16 3.37
CA PRO A 59 4.25 11.29 3.13
C PRO A 59 3.92 11.50 1.64
N VAL A 60 4.83 11.11 0.74
CA VAL A 60 4.60 11.18 -0.71
C VAL A 60 3.58 10.12 -1.12
N ALA A 61 3.74 8.89 -0.62
CA ALA A 61 2.78 7.83 -0.85
C ALA A 61 1.39 8.20 -0.32
N LEU A 62 1.31 8.75 0.91
CA LEU A 62 0.03 9.21 1.49
C LEU A 62 -0.65 10.29 0.61
N ARG A 63 0.12 11.21 0.03
CA ARG A 63 -0.40 12.22 -0.89
C ARG A 63 -1.05 11.57 -2.12
N TYR A 64 -0.38 10.61 -2.73
CA TYR A 64 -0.91 9.91 -3.91
C TYR A 64 -2.14 9.06 -3.58
N VAL A 65 -2.22 8.46 -2.38
CA VAL A 65 -3.45 7.78 -1.92
C VAL A 65 -4.61 8.77 -1.81
N LYS A 66 -4.37 9.98 -1.29
CA LYS A 66 -5.39 11.04 -1.22
C LYS A 66 -5.88 11.43 -2.62
N GLU A 67 -4.96 11.63 -3.57
CA GLU A 67 -5.32 11.92 -4.97
C GLU A 67 -6.09 10.76 -5.62
N ALA A 68 -5.70 9.51 -5.34
CA ALA A 68 -6.41 8.33 -5.82
C ALA A 68 -7.87 8.29 -5.33
N LEU A 69 -8.10 8.56 -4.04
CA LEU A 69 -9.43 8.63 -3.45
C LEU A 69 -10.26 9.78 -4.04
N GLY A 70 -9.64 10.94 -4.26
CA GLY A 70 -10.28 12.08 -4.94
C GLY A 70 -10.70 11.73 -6.36
N ALA A 71 -9.81 11.13 -7.14
CA ALA A 71 -10.10 10.69 -8.51
C ALA A 71 -11.20 9.62 -8.55
N PHE A 72 -11.20 8.66 -7.62
CA PHE A 72 -12.26 7.66 -7.49
C PHE A 72 -13.62 8.31 -7.28
N ASN A 73 -13.72 9.23 -6.33
CA ASN A 73 -14.97 9.93 -6.01
C ASN A 73 -15.42 10.89 -7.14
N ALA A 74 -14.48 11.36 -7.97
CA ALA A 74 -14.79 12.09 -9.20
C ALA A 74 -15.13 11.17 -10.38
N ARG A 75 -15.23 9.85 -10.17
CA ARG A 75 -15.47 8.80 -11.18
C ARG A 75 -14.37 8.72 -12.26
N CYS A 76 -13.17 9.19 -11.97
CA CYS A 76 -11.98 9.10 -12.80
C CYS A 76 -11.19 7.83 -12.41
N PHE A 77 -11.75 6.65 -12.67
CA PHE A 77 -11.26 5.38 -12.12
C PHE A 77 -9.87 4.99 -12.63
N LEU A 78 -9.56 5.28 -13.90
CA LEU A 78 -8.22 5.10 -14.43
C LEU A 78 -7.19 5.98 -13.68
N ALA A 79 -7.50 7.27 -13.49
CA ALA A 79 -6.62 8.18 -12.76
C ALA A 79 -6.43 7.72 -11.29
N SER A 80 -7.50 7.24 -10.65
CA SER A 80 -7.42 6.65 -9.30
C SER A 80 -6.43 5.50 -9.25
N SER A 81 -6.53 4.55 -10.17
CA SER A 81 -5.62 3.39 -10.23
C SER A 81 -4.18 3.81 -10.52
N VAL A 82 -3.95 4.78 -11.40
CA VAL A 82 -2.61 5.31 -11.69
C VAL A 82 -1.99 5.96 -10.45
N MET A 83 -2.72 6.83 -9.74
CA MET A 83 -2.21 7.47 -8.53
C MET A 83 -1.89 6.45 -7.44
N LEU A 84 -2.73 5.41 -7.31
CA LEU A 84 -2.52 4.33 -6.37
C LEU A 84 -1.25 3.53 -6.66
N GLY A 85 -0.95 3.30 -7.92
CA GLY A 85 0.28 2.65 -8.31
C GLY A 85 1.51 3.50 -8.06
N VAL A 86 1.44 4.83 -8.26
CA VAL A 86 2.55 5.73 -7.89
C VAL A 86 2.79 5.70 -6.37
N ALA A 87 1.72 5.66 -5.55
CA ALA A 87 1.84 5.47 -4.10
C ALA A 87 2.54 4.15 -3.76
N SER A 88 2.16 3.07 -4.45
CA SER A 88 2.74 1.74 -4.28
C SER A 88 4.21 1.69 -4.68
N GLU A 89 4.58 2.34 -5.77
CA GLU A 89 5.96 2.46 -6.22
C GLU A 89 6.82 3.20 -5.19
N GLN A 90 6.32 4.27 -4.58
CA GLN A 90 7.05 5.04 -3.58
C GLN A 90 7.41 4.18 -2.35
N VAL A 91 6.46 3.43 -1.80
CA VAL A 91 6.75 2.56 -0.64
C VAL A 91 7.66 1.39 -1.02
N PHE A 92 7.52 0.87 -2.24
CA PHE A 92 8.43 -0.15 -2.77
C PHE A 92 9.88 0.34 -2.83
N ILE A 93 10.12 1.56 -3.32
CA ILE A 93 11.46 2.17 -3.37
C ILE A 93 12.04 2.28 -1.96
N GLY A 94 11.25 2.75 -0.99
CA GLY A 94 11.67 2.82 0.41
C GLY A 94 12.08 1.45 0.96
N LEU A 95 11.25 0.42 0.79
CA LEU A 95 11.57 -0.95 1.21
C LEU A 95 12.84 -1.48 0.53
N ALA A 96 12.96 -1.29 -0.79
CA ALA A 96 14.11 -1.80 -1.54
C ALA A 96 15.42 -1.18 -1.06
N ASN A 97 15.42 0.11 -0.76
CA ASN A 97 16.59 0.80 -0.22
C ASN A 97 16.96 0.31 1.20
N SER A 98 15.96 0.14 2.09
CA SER A 98 16.20 -0.39 3.44
C SER A 98 16.69 -1.85 3.39
N THR A 99 16.18 -2.66 2.45
CA THR A 99 16.65 -4.05 2.24
C THR A 99 18.11 -4.07 1.79
N VAL A 100 18.50 -3.20 0.85
CA VAL A 100 19.91 -3.08 0.41
C VAL A 100 20.79 -2.68 1.57
N ALA A 101 20.40 -1.67 2.33
CA ALA A 101 21.16 -1.20 3.49
C ALA A 101 21.31 -2.29 4.57
N ALA A 102 20.26 -3.08 4.80
CA ALA A 102 20.31 -4.21 5.73
C ALA A 102 21.27 -5.31 5.24
N PHE A 103 21.28 -5.64 3.95
CA PHE A 103 22.22 -6.60 3.40
C PHE A 103 23.69 -6.14 3.49
N ASP A 104 23.94 -4.84 3.42
CA ASP A 104 25.27 -4.28 3.61
C ASP A 104 25.70 -4.28 5.10
N ALA A 105 24.77 -4.02 6.00
CA ALA A 105 25.06 -3.83 7.43
C ALA A 105 25.00 -5.14 8.25
N VAL A 106 24.29 -6.17 7.78
CA VAL A 106 23.99 -7.41 8.52
C VAL A 106 24.47 -8.62 7.72
N PRO A 107 25.73 -9.10 7.93
CA PRO A 107 26.30 -10.21 7.15
C PRO A 107 25.49 -11.50 7.21
N GLU A 108 24.77 -11.75 8.32
CA GLU A 108 23.96 -12.95 8.53
C GLU A 108 22.75 -13.03 7.59
N LEU A 109 22.38 -11.93 6.97
CA LEU A 109 21.34 -11.93 5.93
C LEU A 109 21.84 -12.53 4.62
N GLY A 110 23.17 -12.77 4.48
CA GLY A 110 23.78 -13.47 3.35
C GLY A 110 23.54 -12.77 2.00
N GLY A 111 23.40 -11.46 2.02
CA GLY A 111 22.77 -10.73 0.96
C GLY A 111 23.58 -10.56 -0.30
N ALA A 112 22.95 -10.77 -1.43
CA ALA A 112 23.40 -10.29 -2.71
C ALA A 112 22.98 -8.83 -2.92
N ALA A 113 23.39 -7.92 -2.02
CA ALA A 113 23.11 -6.49 -2.09
C ALA A 113 23.46 -5.92 -3.46
N ASP A 114 24.61 -6.30 -4.04
CA ASP A 114 25.08 -5.80 -5.32
C ASP A 114 24.12 -6.10 -6.48
N LYS A 115 23.55 -7.30 -6.52
CA LYS A 115 22.57 -7.65 -7.57
C LYS A 115 21.27 -6.86 -7.42
N LEU A 116 20.82 -6.64 -6.18
CA LEU A 116 19.66 -5.82 -5.93
C LEU A 116 19.94 -4.35 -6.27
N LYS A 117 21.11 -3.82 -5.87
CA LYS A 117 21.57 -2.47 -6.25
C LYS A 117 21.60 -2.29 -7.76
N GLN A 118 22.17 -3.26 -8.49
CA GLN A 118 22.22 -3.23 -9.95
C GLN A 118 20.82 -3.19 -10.57
N ALA A 119 19.88 -4.00 -10.04
CA ALA A 119 18.52 -4.01 -10.52
C ALA A 119 17.79 -2.68 -10.25
N LEU A 120 17.96 -2.11 -9.06
CA LEU A 120 17.32 -0.85 -8.66
C LEU A 120 17.87 0.34 -9.45
N ASN A 121 19.18 0.37 -9.71
CA ASN A 121 19.87 1.46 -10.40
C ASN A 121 19.81 1.36 -11.93
N ASN A 122 19.31 0.26 -12.48
CA ASN A 122 19.23 0.10 -13.93
C ASN A 122 17.99 0.87 -14.48
N PRO A 123 18.18 1.98 -15.22
CA PRO A 123 17.07 2.78 -15.73
C PRO A 123 16.23 2.06 -16.78
N LYS A 124 16.78 1.00 -17.38
CA LYS A 124 16.06 0.19 -18.39
C LYS A 124 15.15 -0.86 -17.77
N GLN A 125 15.30 -1.16 -16.48
CA GLN A 125 14.45 -2.12 -15.80
C GLN A 125 13.14 -1.50 -15.35
N SER A 126 12.08 -2.27 -15.57
CA SER A 126 10.75 -1.89 -15.09
C SER A 126 10.64 -2.03 -13.57
N GLN A 127 9.72 -1.29 -12.95
CA GLN A 127 9.44 -1.45 -11.53
C GLN A 127 8.97 -2.87 -11.19
N HIS A 128 8.17 -3.47 -12.05
CA HIS A 128 7.80 -4.88 -11.89
C HIS A 128 9.01 -5.82 -11.86
N THR A 129 9.98 -5.63 -12.75
CA THR A 129 11.21 -6.43 -12.75
C THR A 129 12.04 -6.21 -11.48
N ARG A 130 12.14 -4.96 -11.03
CA ARG A 130 12.80 -4.61 -9.76
C ARG A 130 12.11 -5.25 -8.56
N PHE A 131 10.78 -5.26 -8.57
CA PHE A 131 9.96 -5.91 -7.53
C PHE A 131 10.21 -7.44 -7.51
N LEU A 132 10.22 -8.09 -8.67
CA LEU A 132 10.51 -9.53 -8.76
C LEU A 132 11.93 -9.85 -8.25
N GLU A 133 12.91 -8.98 -8.53
CA GLU A 133 14.27 -9.16 -8.03
C GLU A 133 14.31 -9.00 -6.49
N LEU A 134 13.65 -8.00 -5.92
CA LEU A 134 13.52 -7.86 -4.47
C LEU A 134 12.87 -9.12 -3.86
N ARG A 135 11.72 -9.53 -4.39
CA ARG A 135 11.00 -10.73 -3.93
C ARG A 135 11.89 -11.98 -3.92
N LYS A 136 12.64 -12.19 -4.99
CA LYS A 136 13.61 -13.29 -5.07
C LYS A 136 14.67 -13.26 -3.97
N ARG A 137 15.04 -12.05 -3.50
CA ARG A 137 15.99 -11.90 -2.38
C ARG A 137 15.35 -12.08 -1.02
N LEU A 138 14.06 -11.77 -0.89
CA LEU A 138 13.31 -11.96 0.34
C LEU A 138 12.92 -13.43 0.56
N GLU A 139 12.76 -14.23 -0.49
CA GLU A 139 12.31 -15.62 -0.40
C GLU A 139 13.17 -16.48 0.55
N PRO A 140 14.52 -16.48 0.48
CA PRO A 140 15.36 -17.22 1.43
C PRO A 140 15.29 -16.70 2.86
N LEU A 141 14.84 -15.46 3.06
CA LEU A 141 14.74 -14.83 4.37
C LEU A 141 13.38 -15.08 5.05
N ARG A 142 12.39 -15.66 4.34
CA ARG A 142 11.04 -15.90 4.87
C ARG A 142 11.01 -16.51 6.27
N PRO A 143 11.81 -17.54 6.61
CA PRO A 143 11.82 -18.11 7.95
C PRO A 143 12.33 -17.16 9.04
N LYS A 144 13.00 -16.07 8.64
CA LYS A 144 13.53 -15.02 9.53
C LYS A 144 12.66 -13.78 9.59
N LEU A 145 11.67 -13.66 8.68
CA LEU A 145 10.70 -12.57 8.70
C LEU A 145 9.59 -12.90 9.69
N PRO A 146 8.97 -11.89 10.32
CA PRO A 146 7.72 -12.09 11.06
C PRO A 146 6.67 -12.80 10.21
N ASP A 147 5.91 -13.74 10.79
CA ASP A 147 4.98 -14.64 10.08
C ASP A 147 3.98 -13.90 9.18
N ASP A 148 3.50 -12.76 9.64
CA ASP A 148 2.57 -11.90 8.94
C ASP A 148 3.19 -11.14 7.75
N LEU A 149 4.53 -11.01 7.70
CA LEU A 149 5.26 -10.31 6.65
C LEU A 149 5.74 -11.22 5.50
N GLY A 150 5.77 -12.54 5.73
CA GLY A 150 6.21 -13.54 4.75
C GLY A 150 5.14 -14.04 3.76
N ASP A 151 3.90 -13.53 3.83
CA ASP A 151 2.77 -14.05 3.06
C ASP A 151 2.84 -13.73 1.55
N ASN A 152 2.78 -14.78 0.72
CA ASN A 152 2.86 -14.68 -0.74
C ASN A 152 1.65 -13.99 -1.37
N LEU A 153 0.46 -14.21 -0.84
CA LEU A 153 -0.78 -13.71 -1.44
C LEU A 153 -0.78 -12.18 -1.52
N THR A 154 -0.30 -11.54 -0.46
CA THR A 154 -0.18 -10.08 -0.44
C THR A 154 0.86 -9.58 -1.43
N MET A 155 2.00 -10.29 -1.56
CA MET A 155 3.05 -9.93 -2.52
C MET A 155 2.60 -10.10 -3.98
N ASP A 156 1.75 -11.09 -4.27
CA ASP A 156 1.20 -11.29 -5.61
C ASP A 156 0.19 -10.20 -5.98
N ALA A 157 -0.70 -9.85 -5.06
CA ALA A 157 -1.65 -8.75 -5.22
C ALA A 157 -0.96 -7.41 -5.54
N VAL A 158 0.19 -7.16 -4.92
CA VAL A 158 1.06 -6.02 -5.19
C VAL A 158 1.62 -6.01 -6.58
N SER A 159 2.17 -7.14 -7.00
CA SER A 159 2.72 -7.30 -8.35
C SER A 159 1.68 -6.94 -9.40
N ASP A 160 0.44 -7.37 -9.19
CA ASP A 160 -0.67 -7.06 -10.09
C ASP A 160 -1.04 -5.58 -10.07
N LEU A 161 -1.09 -4.94 -8.91
CA LEU A 161 -1.37 -3.50 -8.80
C LEU A 161 -0.30 -2.66 -9.50
N LEU A 162 0.99 -2.96 -9.28
CA LEU A 162 2.10 -2.28 -9.95
C LEU A 162 2.09 -2.53 -11.46
N ARG A 163 1.66 -3.71 -11.91
CA ARG A 163 1.53 -4.04 -13.33
C ARG A 163 0.42 -3.25 -14.01
N VAL A 164 -0.76 -3.18 -13.39
CA VAL A 164 -1.90 -2.42 -13.93
C VAL A 164 -1.52 -0.96 -14.10
N THR A 165 -0.95 -0.35 -13.06
CA THR A 165 -0.55 1.05 -13.08
C THR A 165 0.42 1.37 -14.20
N ARG A 166 1.42 0.51 -14.39
CA ARG A 166 2.44 0.73 -15.43
C ARG A 166 1.88 0.58 -16.83
N ASN A 167 1.06 -0.45 -17.06
CA ASN A 167 0.53 -0.72 -18.38
C ASN A 167 -0.40 0.41 -18.84
N GLU A 168 -1.18 0.98 -17.93
CA GLU A 168 -2.12 2.05 -18.27
C GLU A 168 -1.44 3.44 -18.33
N ALA A 169 -0.45 3.70 -17.46
CA ALA A 169 0.25 4.99 -17.43
C ALA A 169 1.34 5.14 -18.50
N GLY A 170 1.98 4.04 -18.88
CA GLY A 170 3.12 4.06 -19.81
C GLY A 170 2.78 3.69 -21.26
N HIS A 171 1.70 2.98 -21.48
CA HIS A 171 1.24 2.57 -22.80
C HIS A 171 -0.29 2.64 -22.84
N PRO A 172 -0.88 3.60 -23.55
CA PRO A 172 -2.33 3.70 -23.67
C PRO A 172 -2.86 2.44 -24.37
N THR A 173 -3.30 1.47 -23.55
CA THR A 173 -3.82 0.18 -24.06
C THR A 173 -5.26 0.30 -24.54
N GLY A 174 -5.92 1.43 -24.24
CA GLY A 174 -7.34 1.66 -24.50
C GLY A 174 -8.24 0.83 -23.59
N ARG A 175 -7.70 0.21 -22.52
CA ARG A 175 -8.50 -0.50 -21.53
C ARG A 175 -9.09 0.51 -20.54
N ASP A 176 -10.38 0.42 -20.35
CA ASP A 176 -11.06 1.17 -19.31
C ASP A 176 -10.88 0.46 -17.95
N VAL A 177 -10.71 1.25 -16.91
CA VAL A 177 -10.81 0.80 -15.53
C VAL A 177 -12.19 1.16 -15.03
N ASP A 178 -13.01 0.16 -14.72
CA ASP A 178 -14.34 0.37 -14.17
C ASP A 178 -14.31 0.66 -12.66
N GLU A 179 -15.46 1.04 -12.12
CA GLU A 179 -15.65 1.36 -10.71
C GLU A 179 -15.28 0.20 -9.78
N ASN A 180 -15.70 -1.03 -10.11
CA ASN A 180 -15.43 -2.21 -9.29
C ASN A 180 -13.94 -2.54 -9.23
N THR A 181 -13.26 -2.40 -10.36
CA THR A 181 -11.81 -2.60 -10.45
C THR A 181 -11.07 -1.57 -9.61
N ALA A 182 -11.38 -0.27 -9.77
CA ALA A 182 -10.76 0.79 -8.99
C ALA A 182 -11.07 0.65 -7.47
N TYR A 183 -12.29 0.28 -7.13
CA TYR A 183 -12.69 -0.02 -5.74
C TYR A 183 -11.84 -1.13 -5.15
N THR A 184 -11.68 -2.24 -5.87
CA THR A 184 -10.86 -3.39 -5.46
C THR A 184 -9.41 -2.99 -5.27
N HIS A 185 -8.84 -2.18 -6.18
CA HIS A 185 -7.49 -1.68 -6.06
C HIS A 185 -7.29 -0.86 -4.77
N LEU A 186 -8.23 0.02 -4.43
CA LEU A 186 -8.19 0.79 -3.19
C LEU A 186 -8.31 -0.08 -1.94
N GLN A 187 -9.15 -1.13 -1.96
CA GLN A 187 -9.23 -2.09 -0.87
C GLN A 187 -7.92 -2.83 -0.63
N MET A 188 -7.26 -3.25 -1.70
CA MET A 188 -6.01 -4.01 -1.63
C MET A 188 -4.81 -3.13 -1.26
N ALA A 189 -4.79 -1.89 -1.74
CA ALA A 189 -3.67 -0.97 -1.54
C ALA A 189 -3.37 -0.69 -0.07
N ALA A 190 -4.39 -0.56 0.77
CA ALA A 190 -4.21 -0.30 2.19
C ALA A 190 -3.36 -1.39 2.87
N ARG A 191 -3.69 -2.66 2.62
CA ARG A 191 -2.92 -3.81 3.14
C ARG A 191 -1.51 -3.87 2.58
N TYR A 192 -1.37 -3.51 1.31
CA TYR A 192 -0.08 -3.42 0.69
C TYR A 192 0.82 -2.38 1.35
N LEU A 193 0.32 -1.15 1.47
CA LEU A 193 1.06 -0.05 2.07
C LEU A 193 1.48 -0.39 3.51
N GLU A 194 0.59 -1.00 4.29
CA GLU A 194 0.87 -1.51 5.63
C GLU A 194 2.03 -2.51 5.61
N LYS A 195 1.93 -3.55 4.79
CA LYS A 195 2.92 -4.62 4.73
C LYS A 195 4.30 -4.14 4.26
N MET A 196 4.35 -3.31 3.19
CA MET A 196 5.61 -2.77 2.68
C MET A 196 6.28 -1.85 3.70
N THR A 197 5.51 -1.04 4.42
CA THR A 197 6.03 -0.17 5.48
C THR A 197 6.54 -1.01 6.65
N ALA A 198 5.82 -2.04 7.07
CA ALA A 198 6.24 -2.94 8.16
C ALA A 198 7.53 -3.71 7.79
N LEU A 199 7.66 -4.21 6.55
CA LEU A 199 8.89 -4.84 6.07
C LEU A 199 10.07 -3.85 6.07
N ARG A 200 9.86 -2.60 5.64
CA ARG A 200 10.86 -1.55 5.70
C ARG A 200 11.37 -1.36 7.12
N HIS A 201 10.47 -1.19 8.08
CA HIS A 201 10.82 -1.02 9.50
C HIS A 201 11.55 -2.24 10.07
N HIS A 202 11.16 -3.45 9.66
CA HIS A 202 11.88 -4.66 10.07
C HIS A 202 13.36 -4.58 9.65
N PHE A 203 13.65 -4.25 8.39
CA PHE A 203 15.04 -4.11 7.95
C PHE A 203 15.78 -2.94 8.62
N GLU A 204 15.12 -1.81 8.83
CA GLU A 204 15.69 -0.67 9.56
C GLU A 204 16.04 -1.05 11.02
N SER A 205 15.20 -1.85 11.68
CA SER A 205 15.47 -2.33 13.03
C SER A 205 16.66 -3.30 13.11
N LEU A 206 16.86 -4.14 12.08
CA LEU A 206 18.03 -5.02 12.00
C LEU A 206 19.32 -4.21 11.85
N ILE A 207 19.32 -3.15 11.05
CA ILE A 207 20.46 -2.24 10.91
C ILE A 207 20.82 -1.59 12.24
N ALA A 208 19.81 -1.05 12.95
CA ALA A 208 20.00 -0.42 14.26
C ALA A 208 20.57 -1.40 15.30
N SER A 209 20.07 -2.65 15.30
CA SER A 209 20.55 -3.70 16.19
C SER A 209 22.00 -4.08 15.90
N ALA A 210 22.39 -4.20 14.63
CA ALA A 210 23.76 -4.52 14.22
C ALA A 210 24.74 -3.40 14.63
N ALA A 211 24.34 -2.13 14.46
CA ALA A 211 25.14 -0.99 14.86
C ALA A 211 25.40 -0.96 16.37
N ASN A 212 24.41 -1.34 17.19
CA ASN A 212 24.52 -1.39 18.65
C ASN A 212 25.31 -2.61 19.14
N SER A 213 25.43 -3.65 18.34
CA SER A 213 26.15 -4.90 18.68
C SER A 213 27.64 -4.84 18.30
N SER A 214 28.08 -3.85 17.55
CA SER A 214 29.50 -3.64 17.26
C SER A 214 30.19 -3.13 18.53
N PRO A 215 31.14 -3.89 19.15
CA PRO A 215 31.81 -3.46 20.36
C PRO A 215 32.59 -2.18 20.06
N GLY A 216 32.30 -1.13 20.82
CA GLY A 216 32.90 0.18 20.69
C GLY A 216 34.42 0.06 20.52
N ALA A 217 34.96 0.79 19.58
CA ALA A 217 36.36 1.14 19.59
C ALA A 217 36.64 1.86 20.93
N THR A 218 37.17 1.08 21.87
CA THR A 218 37.74 1.62 23.10
C THR A 218 38.71 2.71 22.70
N ALA A 219 38.40 3.94 23.10
CA ALA A 219 39.34 5.02 23.12
C ALA A 219 40.58 4.53 23.86
N GLY A 220 41.63 4.24 23.09
CA GLY A 220 42.99 4.10 23.59
C GLY A 220 43.52 5.44 23.93
N ALA A 221 43.89 5.59 25.17
CA ALA A 221 44.54 6.74 25.75
C ALA A 221 45.81 7.15 25.01
#